data_29e7e0b3c662633352ba9c95c829cb35
#
_entry.id   29e7e0b3c662633352ba9c95c829cb35
#
_cell.length_a   1.000
_cell.length_b   1.000
_cell.length_c   1.000
_cell.angle_alpha   90.00
_cell.angle_beta   90.00
_cell.angle_gamma   90.00
#
_symmetry.space_group_name_H-M   'P 1'
#
loop_
_entity.id
_entity.type
_entity.pdbx_description
1 polymer ?
#
loop_
_entity_poly.entity_id
_entity_poly.type
_entity_poly.pdbx_seq_one_letter_code
_entity_poly.pdbx_strand_id
1 'polypeptide(L)'
;LVSLFDDAARLVAHGAFCRGETALDIEGVLKQAILKRGVPVKLVVDNGAAYVAKTLQGICARLGIVLVHCRAYSPESKGKLERWHRTCRDQFLSEVDERQILGLDDLNARLWAWLEQVYHRSPHAGLDGQTPLARYQQDLPKIRSLGPLAAKLDALFLHRVRRLVRKDGTVSYQGGRFEVPFELAGKTVRLLVDPHAETVVGVEND
;
A
#
# COMPACT_ATOMS: atom_id res chain seq x y z
N LEU A 1 -10.36 1.42 -7.90
CA LEU A 1 -10.16 0.50 -6.78
C LEU A 1 -8.72 -0.02 -6.80
N VAL A 2 -7.95 0.30 -5.79
CA VAL A 2 -6.65 -0.32 -5.49
C VAL A 2 -6.87 -1.44 -4.49
N SER A 3 -6.32 -2.63 -4.73
CA SER A 3 -6.48 -3.77 -3.82
C SER A 3 -5.23 -4.65 -3.80
N LEU A 4 -4.89 -5.15 -2.62
CA LEU A 4 -3.84 -6.15 -2.42
C LEU A 4 -4.48 -7.49 -2.12
N PHE A 5 -4.23 -8.43 -3.01
CA PHE A 5 -4.86 -9.73 -3.06
C PHE A 5 -3.85 -10.82 -2.74
N ASP A 6 -4.16 -11.68 -1.77
CA ASP A 6 -3.34 -12.84 -1.44
C ASP A 6 -3.60 -13.97 -2.44
N ASP A 7 -2.56 -14.34 -3.18
CA ASP A 7 -2.67 -15.33 -4.25
C ASP A 7 -2.97 -16.74 -3.72
N ALA A 8 -2.54 -17.10 -2.53
CA ALA A 8 -2.76 -18.42 -1.94
C ALA A 8 -4.15 -18.54 -1.32
N ALA A 9 -4.53 -17.56 -0.50
CA ALA A 9 -5.78 -17.61 0.25
C ALA A 9 -6.97 -16.98 -0.49
N ARG A 10 -6.77 -16.31 -1.63
CA ARG A 10 -7.80 -15.52 -2.33
C ARG A 10 -8.39 -14.41 -1.46
N LEU A 11 -7.71 -14.05 -0.39
CA LEU A 11 -8.13 -13.03 0.56
C LEU A 11 -7.65 -11.65 0.07
N VAL A 12 -8.50 -10.65 0.20
CA VAL A 12 -8.11 -9.25 -0.01
C VAL A 12 -7.48 -8.73 1.27
N ALA A 13 -6.17 -8.55 1.28
CA ALA A 13 -5.45 -8.06 2.45
C ALA A 13 -5.90 -6.65 2.83
N HIS A 14 -6.07 -5.79 1.84
CA HIS A 14 -6.79 -4.52 1.91
C HIS A 14 -7.18 -4.05 0.51
N GLY A 15 -8.28 -3.31 0.42
CA GLY A 15 -8.73 -2.66 -0.80
C GLY A 15 -9.39 -1.33 -0.47
N ALA A 16 -9.21 -0.34 -1.34
CA ALA A 16 -9.84 0.96 -1.20
C ALA A 16 -10.15 1.58 -2.57
N PHE A 17 -11.30 2.22 -2.67
CA PHE A 17 -11.58 3.15 -3.76
C PHE A 17 -10.77 4.42 -3.48
N CYS A 18 -10.04 4.88 -4.49
CA CYS A 18 -9.22 6.07 -4.44
C CYS A 18 -9.68 7.03 -5.54
N ARG A 19 -9.38 8.32 -5.40
CA ARG A 19 -9.70 9.32 -6.43
C ARG A 19 -8.84 9.17 -7.68
N GLY A 20 -7.69 8.51 -7.55
CA GLY A 20 -6.75 8.20 -8.62
C GLY A 20 -6.08 6.85 -8.43
N GLU A 21 -5.04 6.59 -9.18
CA GLU A 21 -4.13 5.46 -9.01
C GLU A 21 -2.71 6.01 -8.90
N THR A 22 -2.47 6.73 -7.81
CA THR A 22 -1.17 7.34 -7.51
C THR A 22 -0.30 6.41 -6.66
N ALA A 23 1.00 6.68 -6.60
CA ALA A 23 1.88 5.95 -5.69
C ALA A 23 1.42 6.08 -4.23
N LEU A 24 0.90 7.24 -3.82
CA LEU A 24 0.37 7.47 -2.47
C LEU A 24 -0.84 6.59 -2.17
N ASP A 25 -1.75 6.41 -3.12
CA ASP A 25 -2.91 5.53 -2.94
C ASP A 25 -2.45 4.09 -2.71
N ILE A 26 -1.47 3.62 -3.50
CA ILE A 26 -0.92 2.27 -3.38
C ILE A 26 -0.18 2.10 -2.06
N GLU A 27 0.63 3.08 -1.65
CA GLU A 27 1.36 3.10 -0.38
C GLU A 27 0.38 3.06 0.81
N GLY A 28 -0.72 3.82 0.75
CA GLY A 28 -1.77 3.81 1.77
C GLY A 28 -2.45 2.44 1.88
N VAL A 29 -2.82 1.84 0.76
CA VAL A 29 -3.41 0.48 0.72
C VAL A 29 -2.42 -0.56 1.23
N LEU A 30 -1.14 -0.48 0.86
CA LEU A 30 -0.09 -1.37 1.34
C LEU A 30 0.08 -1.28 2.86
N LYS A 31 0.11 -0.06 3.40
CA LYS A 31 0.23 0.17 4.85
C LYS A 31 -0.92 -0.48 5.62
N GLN A 32 -2.15 -0.28 5.16
CA GLN A 32 -3.33 -0.89 5.76
C GLN A 32 -3.35 -2.42 5.65
N ALA A 33 -2.93 -2.96 4.51
CA ALA A 33 -2.80 -4.40 4.32
C ALA A 33 -1.79 -5.01 5.29
N ILE A 34 -0.64 -4.37 5.47
CA ILE A 34 0.41 -4.81 6.40
C ILE A 34 -0.08 -4.80 7.84
N LEU A 35 -0.78 -3.74 8.26
CA LEU A 35 -1.35 -3.63 9.61
C LEU A 35 -2.35 -4.74 9.92
N LYS A 36 -3.15 -5.13 8.92
CA LYS A 36 -4.24 -6.11 9.10
C LYS A 36 -3.80 -7.56 8.91
N ARG A 37 -2.86 -7.81 8.00
CA ARG A 37 -2.56 -9.17 7.50
C ARG A 37 -1.09 -9.55 7.55
N GLY A 38 -0.22 -8.66 8.02
CA GLY A 38 1.22 -8.89 8.10
C GLY A 38 1.98 -8.46 6.83
N VAL A 39 3.28 -8.62 6.86
CA VAL A 39 4.20 -8.12 5.84
C VAL A 39 4.35 -9.18 4.73
N PRO A 40 4.00 -8.90 3.47
CA PRO A 40 4.17 -9.87 2.40
C PRO A 40 5.66 -10.13 2.12
N VAL A 41 5.99 -11.34 1.71
CA VAL A 41 7.34 -11.66 1.23
C VAL A 41 7.59 -11.07 -0.15
N LYS A 42 6.55 -11.12 -1.01
CA LYS A 42 6.59 -10.58 -2.37
C LYS A 42 5.35 -9.75 -2.62
N LEU A 43 5.54 -8.65 -3.34
CA LEU A 43 4.47 -7.84 -3.89
C LEU A 43 4.59 -7.87 -5.41
N VAL A 44 3.60 -8.48 -6.07
CA VAL A 44 3.55 -8.54 -7.54
C VAL A 44 2.68 -7.39 -8.03
N VAL A 45 3.26 -6.57 -8.90
CA VAL A 45 2.63 -5.35 -9.41
C VAL A 45 2.75 -5.26 -10.93
N ASP A 46 1.93 -4.45 -11.56
CA ASP A 46 2.12 -4.15 -12.97
C ASP A 46 3.18 -3.07 -13.21
N ASN A 47 3.35 -2.69 -14.48
CA ASN A 47 4.32 -1.68 -14.89
C ASN A 47 3.71 -0.26 -14.94
N GLY A 48 2.56 -0.04 -14.30
CA GLY A 48 1.97 1.29 -14.19
C GLY A 48 2.90 2.27 -13.47
N ALA A 49 2.83 3.55 -13.83
CA ALA A 49 3.75 4.58 -13.31
C ALA A 49 3.77 4.65 -11.77
N ALA A 50 2.63 4.42 -11.14
CA ALA A 50 2.50 4.41 -9.68
C ALA A 50 3.28 3.27 -9.01
N TYR A 51 3.39 2.11 -9.68
CA TYR A 51 4.07 0.93 -9.15
C TYR A 51 5.58 0.93 -9.41
N VAL A 52 6.06 1.69 -10.40
CA VAL A 52 7.51 1.89 -10.65
C VAL A 52 8.09 3.07 -9.87
N ALA A 53 7.28 3.76 -9.07
CA ALA A 53 7.71 4.89 -8.27
C ALA A 53 8.83 4.49 -7.30
N LYS A 54 9.88 5.31 -7.24
CA LYS A 54 11.02 5.09 -6.34
C LYS A 54 10.61 5.07 -4.86
N THR A 55 9.55 5.77 -4.50
CA THR A 55 9.00 5.81 -3.15
C THR A 55 8.48 4.44 -2.73
N LEU A 56 7.63 3.80 -3.54
CA LEU A 56 7.12 2.46 -3.28
C LEU A 56 8.27 1.42 -3.22
N GLN A 57 9.24 1.50 -4.16
CA GLN A 57 10.41 0.64 -4.15
C GLN A 57 11.21 0.78 -2.84
N GLY A 58 11.41 2.03 -2.38
CA GLY A 58 12.09 2.32 -1.13
C GLY A 58 11.35 1.78 0.09
N ILE A 59 10.03 1.89 0.15
CA ILE A 59 9.17 1.32 1.21
C ILE A 59 9.31 -0.20 1.22
N CYS A 60 9.16 -0.85 0.06
CA CYS A 60 9.30 -2.31 -0.06
C CYS A 60 10.67 -2.78 0.41
N ALA A 61 11.75 -2.10 0.01
CA ALA A 61 13.11 -2.44 0.42
C ALA A 61 13.29 -2.34 1.95
N ARG A 62 12.78 -1.28 2.59
CA ARG A 62 12.86 -1.10 4.06
C ARG A 62 12.04 -2.14 4.83
N LEU A 63 10.95 -2.62 4.25
CA LEU A 63 10.11 -3.67 4.81
C LEU A 63 10.61 -5.07 4.46
N GLY A 64 11.66 -5.20 3.64
CA GLY A 64 12.15 -6.49 3.14
C GLY A 64 11.12 -7.20 2.25
N ILE A 65 10.35 -6.44 1.48
CA ILE A 65 9.37 -6.95 0.50
C ILE A 65 10.06 -7.02 -0.85
N VAL A 66 10.02 -8.17 -1.51
CA VAL A 66 10.50 -8.30 -2.89
C VAL A 66 9.44 -7.76 -3.84
N LEU A 67 9.72 -6.62 -4.46
CA LEU A 67 8.84 -6.03 -5.48
C LEU A 67 9.10 -6.72 -6.83
N VAL A 68 8.06 -7.33 -7.40
CA VAL A 68 8.13 -8.06 -8.66
C VAL A 68 7.19 -7.41 -9.67
N HIS A 69 7.75 -6.94 -10.76
CA HIS A 69 6.96 -6.40 -11.87
C HIS A 69 6.51 -7.53 -12.80
N CYS A 70 5.22 -7.55 -13.14
CA CYS A 70 4.68 -8.49 -14.12
C CYS A 70 5.39 -8.30 -15.47
N ARG A 71 5.64 -9.42 -16.16
CA ARG A 71 6.07 -9.35 -17.56
C ARG A 71 4.95 -8.71 -18.40
N ALA A 72 5.33 -7.85 -19.32
CA ALA A 72 4.40 -7.31 -20.30
C ALA A 72 3.73 -8.49 -21.06
N TYR A 73 2.45 -8.36 -21.33
CA TYR A 73 1.65 -9.37 -22.06
C TYR A 73 1.55 -10.76 -21.40
N SER A 74 1.65 -10.85 -20.06
CA SER A 74 1.41 -12.11 -19.32
C SER A 74 0.08 -12.05 -18.56
N PRO A 75 -1.06 -12.37 -19.20
CA PRO A 75 -2.39 -12.26 -18.60
C PRO A 75 -2.61 -13.23 -17.44
N GLU A 76 -1.88 -14.36 -17.42
CA GLU A 76 -2.05 -15.39 -16.40
C GLU A 76 -1.74 -14.89 -14.98
N SER A 77 -0.79 -13.95 -14.85
CA SER A 77 -0.40 -13.38 -13.56
C SER A 77 -1.46 -12.48 -12.91
N LYS A 78 -2.43 -11.99 -13.70
CA LYS A 78 -3.48 -11.05 -13.25
C LYS A 78 -4.88 -11.67 -13.20
N GLY A 79 -5.09 -12.84 -13.78
CA GLY A 79 -6.42 -13.43 -13.94
C GLY A 79 -7.18 -13.59 -12.61
N LYS A 80 -6.48 -13.83 -11.50
CA LYS A 80 -7.09 -13.94 -10.17
C LYS A 80 -7.53 -12.57 -9.63
N LEU A 81 -6.70 -11.54 -9.81
CA LEU A 81 -7.01 -10.17 -9.42
C LEU A 81 -8.14 -9.59 -10.27
N GLU A 82 -8.16 -9.87 -11.57
CA GLU A 82 -9.23 -9.46 -12.47
C GLU A 82 -10.56 -10.12 -12.09
N ARG A 83 -10.54 -11.40 -11.75
CA ARG A 83 -11.71 -12.12 -11.24
C ARG A 83 -12.20 -11.52 -9.93
N TRP A 84 -11.29 -11.17 -9.01
CA TRP A 84 -11.63 -10.45 -7.80
C TRP A 84 -12.31 -9.11 -8.08
N HIS A 85 -11.76 -8.29 -8.98
CA HIS A 85 -12.37 -7.01 -9.35
C HIS A 85 -13.75 -7.18 -9.97
N ARG A 86 -13.95 -8.25 -10.75
CA ARG A 86 -15.27 -8.61 -11.27
C ARG A 86 -16.24 -8.96 -10.14
N THR A 87 -15.84 -9.83 -9.23
CA THR A 87 -16.64 -10.21 -8.05
C THR A 87 -17.04 -8.98 -7.24
N CYS A 88 -16.10 -8.07 -6.98
CA CYS A 88 -16.37 -6.82 -6.27
C CYS A 88 -17.42 -5.96 -7.00
N ARG A 89 -17.32 -5.86 -8.32
CA ARG A 89 -18.30 -5.13 -9.14
C ARG A 89 -19.68 -5.76 -9.08
N ASP A 90 -19.73 -7.08 -9.28
CA ASP A 90 -20.98 -7.81 -9.48
C ASP A 90 -21.72 -8.06 -8.15
N GLN A 91 -21.03 -8.15 -7.02
CA GLN A 91 -21.60 -8.50 -5.72
C GLN A 91 -21.62 -7.37 -4.70
N PHE A 92 -20.70 -6.40 -4.81
CA PHE A 92 -20.66 -5.27 -3.90
C PHE A 92 -21.21 -4.02 -4.56
N LEU A 93 -20.61 -3.56 -5.68
CA LEU A 93 -21.04 -2.30 -6.29
C LEU A 93 -22.46 -2.34 -6.85
N SER A 94 -22.92 -3.49 -7.33
CA SER A 94 -24.30 -3.65 -7.80
C SER A 94 -25.37 -3.49 -6.71
N GLU A 95 -25.00 -3.75 -5.46
CA GLU A 95 -25.90 -3.62 -4.30
C GLU A 95 -25.80 -2.26 -3.59
N VAL A 96 -24.83 -1.42 -4.01
CA VAL A 96 -24.64 -0.09 -3.41
C VAL A 96 -25.64 0.90 -4.01
N ASP A 97 -26.51 1.46 -3.18
CA ASP A 97 -27.32 2.63 -3.55
C ASP A 97 -26.47 3.91 -3.47
N GLU A 98 -26.13 4.47 -4.62
CA GLU A 98 -25.28 5.67 -4.71
C GLU A 98 -25.84 6.87 -3.92
N ARG A 99 -27.17 6.93 -3.75
CA ARG A 99 -27.86 8.01 -3.01
C ARG A 99 -27.57 7.98 -1.51
N GLN A 100 -27.14 6.82 -1.00
CA GLN A 100 -26.83 6.60 0.42
C GLN A 100 -25.34 6.74 0.73
N ILE A 101 -24.50 6.99 -0.28
CA ILE A 101 -23.05 7.14 -0.09
C ILE A 101 -22.73 8.57 0.29
N LEU A 102 -22.21 8.76 1.50
CA LEU A 102 -21.84 10.07 2.05
C LEU A 102 -20.45 10.56 1.59
N GLY A 103 -19.73 9.73 0.85
CA GLY A 103 -18.40 10.04 0.32
C GLY A 103 -17.51 8.83 0.21
N LEU A 104 -16.26 9.06 -0.12
CA LEU A 104 -15.29 8.00 -0.39
C LEU A 104 -15.00 7.15 0.86
N ASP A 105 -14.93 7.76 2.02
CA ASP A 105 -14.66 7.08 3.29
C ASP A 105 -15.82 6.14 3.67
N ASP A 106 -17.06 6.58 3.49
CA ASP A 106 -18.24 5.75 3.71
C ASP A 106 -18.27 4.56 2.74
N LEU A 107 -18.00 4.80 1.44
CA LEU A 107 -17.90 3.72 0.46
C LEU A 107 -16.80 2.70 0.83
N ASN A 108 -15.65 3.17 1.29
CA ASN A 108 -14.56 2.30 1.72
C ASN A 108 -14.87 1.54 3.02
N ALA A 109 -15.59 2.15 3.96
CA ALA A 109 -16.06 1.47 5.16
C ALA A 109 -17.02 0.33 4.81
N ARG A 110 -17.97 0.57 3.89
CA ARG A 110 -18.91 -0.44 3.39
C ARG A 110 -18.18 -1.56 2.63
N LEU A 111 -17.22 -1.21 1.76
CA LEU A 111 -16.39 -2.20 1.07
C LEU A 111 -15.67 -3.10 2.09
N TRP A 112 -15.08 -2.50 3.12
CA TRP A 112 -14.37 -3.25 4.15
C TRP A 112 -15.30 -4.18 4.95
N ALA A 113 -16.47 -3.69 5.33
CA ALA A 113 -17.47 -4.50 6.02
C ALA A 113 -17.92 -5.67 5.13
N TRP A 114 -18.20 -5.45 3.85
CA TRP A 114 -18.57 -6.50 2.92
C TRP A 114 -17.44 -7.52 2.72
N LEU A 115 -16.18 -7.08 2.60
CA LEU A 115 -15.02 -7.96 2.52
C LEU A 115 -14.95 -8.91 3.72
N GLU A 116 -15.03 -8.37 4.93
CA GLU A 116 -14.85 -9.14 6.17
C GLU A 116 -16.05 -10.02 6.50
N GLN A 117 -17.27 -9.59 6.20
CA GLN A 117 -18.48 -10.31 6.60
C GLN A 117 -19.02 -11.24 5.52
N VAL A 118 -18.77 -10.91 4.26
CA VAL A 118 -19.32 -11.65 3.10
C VAL A 118 -18.22 -12.34 2.33
N TYR A 119 -17.38 -11.58 1.62
CA TYR A 119 -16.42 -12.15 0.67
C TYR A 119 -15.43 -13.12 1.32
N HIS A 120 -14.80 -12.74 2.42
CA HIS A 120 -13.81 -13.60 3.09
C HIS A 120 -14.42 -14.83 3.76
N ARG A 121 -15.73 -14.86 3.96
CA ARG A 121 -16.46 -15.96 4.61
C ARG A 121 -17.29 -16.80 3.65
N SER A 122 -17.34 -16.42 2.38
CA SER A 122 -18.03 -17.20 1.36
C SER A 122 -17.15 -18.30 0.79
N PRO A 123 -17.67 -19.49 0.49
CA PRO A 123 -16.96 -20.55 -0.18
C PRO A 123 -16.38 -20.08 -1.53
N HIS A 124 -15.12 -20.42 -1.81
CA HIS A 124 -14.43 -20.00 -3.02
C HIS A 124 -14.06 -21.22 -3.88
N ALA A 125 -14.53 -21.25 -5.15
CA ALA A 125 -14.30 -22.37 -6.05
C ALA A 125 -12.80 -22.67 -6.28
N GLY A 126 -11.93 -21.67 -6.32
CA GLY A 126 -10.49 -21.84 -6.45
C GLY A 126 -9.76 -22.27 -5.17
N LEU A 127 -10.50 -22.61 -4.11
CA LEU A 127 -10.02 -23.13 -2.83
C LEU A 127 -10.76 -24.40 -2.42
N ASP A 128 -11.28 -25.14 -3.40
CA ASP A 128 -12.03 -26.39 -3.19
C ASP A 128 -13.18 -26.21 -2.19
N GLY A 129 -13.85 -25.07 -2.26
CA GLY A 129 -14.98 -24.73 -1.38
C GLY A 129 -14.59 -24.16 -0.01
N GLN A 130 -13.31 -24.07 0.32
CA GLN A 130 -12.90 -23.34 1.52
C GLN A 130 -13.16 -21.84 1.39
N THR A 131 -13.35 -21.17 2.51
CA THR A 131 -13.44 -19.71 2.54
C THR A 131 -12.04 -19.08 2.50
N PRO A 132 -11.86 -17.88 1.90
CA PRO A 132 -10.61 -17.16 1.94
C PRO A 132 -10.06 -16.98 3.35
N LEU A 133 -10.93 -16.68 4.32
CA LEU A 133 -10.54 -16.51 5.72
C LEU A 133 -10.01 -17.81 6.32
N ALA A 134 -10.70 -18.94 6.13
CA ALA A 134 -10.27 -20.23 6.66
C ALA A 134 -8.92 -20.64 6.04
N ARG A 135 -8.75 -20.44 4.74
CA ARG A 135 -7.48 -20.72 4.06
C ARG A 135 -6.34 -19.84 4.57
N TYR A 136 -6.59 -18.55 4.79
CA TYR A 136 -5.62 -17.62 5.37
C TYR A 136 -5.22 -18.03 6.80
N GLN A 137 -6.19 -18.45 7.63
CA GLN A 137 -5.94 -18.89 8.99
C GLN A 137 -5.04 -20.12 9.07
N GLN A 138 -5.11 -21.03 8.11
CA GLN A 138 -4.21 -22.19 8.01
C GLN A 138 -2.75 -21.78 7.78
N ASP A 139 -2.52 -20.67 7.12
CA ASP A 139 -1.19 -20.13 6.82
C ASP A 139 -0.67 -19.12 7.86
N LEU A 140 -1.43 -18.81 8.92
CA LEU A 140 -0.99 -17.89 9.99
C LEU A 140 0.44 -18.13 10.50
N PRO A 141 0.88 -19.40 10.72
CA PRO A 141 2.24 -19.66 11.16
C PRO A 141 3.34 -19.25 10.16
N LYS A 142 2.98 -19.06 8.88
CA LYS A 142 3.91 -18.67 7.81
C LYS A 142 3.90 -17.15 7.58
N ILE A 143 2.95 -16.43 8.18
CA ILE A 143 2.80 -15.00 7.97
C ILE A 143 3.87 -14.25 8.75
N ARG A 144 4.58 -13.38 8.03
CA ARG A 144 5.56 -12.49 8.62
C ARG A 144 4.85 -11.36 9.36
N SER A 145 4.80 -11.42 10.68
CA SER A 145 4.23 -10.37 11.52
C SER A 145 5.10 -9.10 11.47
N LEU A 146 4.49 -7.96 11.76
CA LEU A 146 5.24 -6.69 11.91
C LEU A 146 6.25 -6.75 13.06
N GLY A 147 5.93 -7.44 14.16
CA GLY A 147 6.79 -7.51 15.32
C GLY A 147 7.32 -6.14 15.74
N PRO A 148 8.65 -5.98 15.96
CA PRO A 148 9.26 -4.71 16.37
C PRO A 148 9.11 -3.58 15.33
N LEU A 149 8.81 -3.90 14.06
CA LEU A 149 8.60 -2.90 13.01
C LEU A 149 7.31 -2.11 13.20
N ALA A 150 6.35 -2.62 13.97
CA ALA A 150 5.06 -1.96 14.21
C ALA A 150 5.24 -0.54 14.77
N ALA A 151 6.14 -0.37 15.72
CA ALA A 151 6.43 0.94 16.33
C ALA A 151 7.11 1.95 15.37
N LYS A 152 7.67 1.46 14.27
CA LYS A 152 8.39 2.27 13.27
C LYS A 152 7.68 2.32 11.93
N LEU A 153 6.48 1.75 11.82
CA LEU A 153 5.81 1.58 10.53
C LEU A 153 5.62 2.92 9.81
N ASP A 154 5.18 3.96 10.51
CA ASP A 154 4.99 5.29 9.93
C ASP A 154 6.30 5.84 9.36
N ALA A 155 7.41 5.70 10.09
CA ALA A 155 8.73 6.13 9.62
C ALA A 155 9.22 5.35 8.39
N LEU A 156 8.79 4.09 8.21
CA LEU A 156 9.12 3.28 7.04
C LEU A 156 8.39 3.77 5.79
N PHE A 157 7.25 4.45 5.94
CA PHE A 157 6.46 5.01 4.84
C PHE A 157 6.81 6.48 4.51
N LEU A 158 7.70 7.12 5.27
CA LEU A 158 8.20 8.45 4.90
C LEU A 158 8.97 8.40 3.57
N HIS A 159 8.73 9.40 2.74
CA HIS A 159 9.50 9.57 1.50
C HIS A 159 10.90 10.13 1.81
N ARG A 160 11.88 9.71 1.05
CA ARG A 160 13.27 10.15 1.17
C ARG A 160 13.66 10.94 -0.07
N VAL A 161 13.83 12.25 0.10
CA VAL A 161 14.09 13.18 -0.99
C VAL A 161 15.48 13.78 -0.84
N ARG A 162 16.38 13.52 -1.77
CA ARG A 162 17.73 14.09 -1.76
C ARG A 162 17.69 15.58 -2.04
N ARG A 163 18.39 16.35 -1.19
CA ARG A 163 18.54 17.80 -1.34
C ARG A 163 19.95 18.22 -0.91
N LEU A 164 20.46 19.24 -1.62
CA LEU A 164 21.68 19.94 -1.20
C LEU A 164 21.30 20.98 -0.15
N VAL A 165 21.99 20.96 0.99
CA VAL A 165 21.86 21.99 2.02
C VAL A 165 22.60 23.24 1.55
N ARG A 166 21.93 24.38 1.60
CA ARG A 166 22.51 25.67 1.24
C ARG A 166 23.54 26.10 2.29
N LYS A 167 24.37 27.07 1.93
CA LYS A 167 25.41 27.64 2.83
C LYS A 167 24.81 28.31 4.08
N ASP A 168 23.56 28.73 4.02
CA ASP A 168 22.80 29.31 5.11
C ASP A 168 22.15 28.28 6.05
N GLY A 169 22.44 26.98 5.88
CA GLY A 169 21.87 25.92 6.68
C GLY A 169 20.42 25.59 6.33
N THR A 170 19.95 25.98 5.15
CA THR A 170 18.56 25.70 4.72
C THR A 170 18.47 24.72 3.56
N VAL A 171 17.32 24.03 3.47
CA VAL A 171 16.93 23.21 2.33
C VAL A 171 15.59 23.68 1.79
N SER A 172 15.34 23.48 0.50
CA SER A 172 14.05 23.80 -0.12
C SER A 172 13.29 22.52 -0.47
N TYR A 173 12.01 22.49 -0.12
CA TYR A 173 11.08 21.42 -0.51
C TYR A 173 9.70 22.02 -0.81
N GLN A 174 9.14 21.72 -1.99
CA GLN A 174 7.82 22.20 -2.45
C GLN A 174 7.56 23.71 -2.23
N GLY A 175 8.58 24.55 -2.53
CA GLY A 175 8.48 26.00 -2.36
C GLY A 175 8.73 26.48 -0.94
N GLY A 176 8.70 25.62 0.06
CA GLY A 176 9.06 25.91 1.45
C GLY A 176 10.57 25.88 1.68
N ARG A 177 11.03 26.60 2.72
CA ARG A 177 12.38 26.53 3.25
C ARG A 177 12.34 25.94 4.64
N PHE A 178 13.28 25.01 4.91
CA PHE A 178 13.39 24.31 6.19
C PHE A 178 14.82 24.45 6.68
N GLU A 179 14.98 24.81 7.96
CA GLU A 179 16.28 24.83 8.61
C GLU A 179 16.72 23.42 8.95
N VAL A 180 18.01 23.15 8.76
CA VAL A 180 18.64 21.88 9.12
C VAL A 180 19.92 22.20 9.91
N PRO A 181 20.48 21.24 10.68
CA PRO A 181 21.73 21.47 11.40
C PRO A 181 22.80 22.06 10.50
N PHE A 182 23.43 23.14 10.95
CA PHE A 182 24.38 23.92 10.16
C PHE A 182 25.62 23.11 9.73
N GLU A 183 25.95 22.06 10.47
CA GLU A 183 27.04 21.13 10.14
C GLU A 183 26.78 20.36 8.82
N LEU A 184 25.54 20.40 8.33
CA LEU A 184 25.14 19.82 7.06
C LEU A 184 25.24 20.80 5.88
N ALA A 185 25.59 22.06 6.12
CA ALA A 185 25.73 23.08 5.07
C ALA A 185 26.72 22.61 3.98
N GLY A 186 26.29 22.71 2.73
CA GLY A 186 27.04 22.25 1.57
C GLY A 186 27.04 20.74 1.33
N LYS A 187 26.39 19.95 2.19
CA LYS A 187 26.26 18.50 2.02
C LYS A 187 24.92 18.13 1.35
N THR A 188 24.90 16.99 0.69
CA THR A 188 23.66 16.38 0.24
C THR A 188 23.09 15.55 1.37
N VAL A 189 21.79 15.73 1.65
CA VAL A 189 21.05 15.01 2.69
C VAL A 189 19.79 14.39 2.11
N ARG A 190 19.20 13.46 2.86
CA ARG A 190 17.86 12.92 2.60
C ARG A 190 16.86 13.57 3.55
N LEU A 191 15.93 14.34 2.99
CA LEU A 191 14.79 14.81 3.75
C LEU A 191 13.83 13.65 3.97
N LEU A 192 13.39 13.49 5.21
CA LEU A 192 12.25 12.63 5.56
C LEU A 192 10.98 13.45 5.42
N VAL A 193 10.12 13.05 4.52
CA VAL A 193 8.91 13.79 4.18
C VAL A 193 7.70 12.92 4.47
N ASP A 194 6.74 13.46 5.22
CA ASP A 194 5.41 12.87 5.30
C ASP A 194 4.67 13.21 3.99
N PRO A 195 4.36 12.21 3.16
CA PRO A 195 3.76 12.47 1.87
C PRO A 195 2.29 12.92 1.95
N HIS A 196 1.61 12.65 3.07
CA HIS A 196 0.21 13.05 3.27
C HIS A 196 0.10 14.47 3.84
N ALA A 197 0.99 14.84 4.75
CA ALA A 197 1.07 16.20 5.28
C ALA A 197 1.91 17.14 4.41
N GLU A 198 2.59 16.61 3.38
CA GLU A 198 3.51 17.33 2.49
C GLU A 198 4.59 18.14 3.26
N THR A 199 4.97 17.66 4.43
CA THR A 199 5.90 18.37 5.32
C THR A 199 7.18 17.57 5.55
N VAL A 200 8.29 18.30 5.79
CA VAL A 200 9.57 17.71 6.19
C VAL A 200 9.52 17.44 7.68
N VAL A 201 9.69 16.18 8.07
CA VAL A 201 9.66 15.73 9.48
C VAL A 201 11.05 15.41 10.03
N GLY A 202 12.05 15.37 9.18
CA GLY A 202 13.43 15.11 9.60
C GLY A 202 14.44 15.12 8.46
N VAL A 203 15.69 14.89 8.81
CA VAL A 203 16.82 14.82 7.89
C VAL A 203 17.72 13.64 8.26
N GLU A 204 18.16 12.89 7.26
CA GLU A 204 19.16 11.84 7.37
C GLU A 204 20.40 12.21 6.52
N ASN A 205 21.59 11.79 6.95
CA ASN A 205 22.76 11.84 6.09
C ASN A 205 22.58 10.95 4.86
N ASP A 206 23.12 11.37 3.71
CA ASP A 206 23.02 10.59 2.47
C ASP A 206 23.96 9.37 2.47
#